data_38ad712fc9a3f9dd94c9d66196444108
#
_entry.id   38ad712fc9a3f9dd94c9d66196444108
#
_cell.length_a   1.000
_cell.length_b   1.000
_cell.length_c   1.000
_cell.angle_alpha   90.00
_cell.angle_beta   90.00
_cell.angle_gamma   90.00
#
_symmetry.space_group_name_H-M   'P 1'
#
loop_
_entity.id
_entity.type
_entity.pdbx_description
1 polymer ?
#
loop_
_entity_poly.entity_id
_entity_poly.type
_entity_poly.pdbx_seq_one_letter_code
_entity_poly.pdbx_strand_id
1 'polypeptide(L)'
;EFSSIQFEGLIMTYSYFRRIPLLVLSFLWIFLTVSCSSDEELKRADADINLVNEAKSFLQGDIILNTHAFMGNVNKTLLPTGCPTKFNFTWSNTDPQSFTISLLDFTVGKMGMIINFNCAVKTMQLNSWEKEEYKGDGWIKFYGENGSVSGEDAKGVPSQATGSIVKGYYNVMTHQINFIVNYNMMNVRSECFLQTIDKNRIKTYEKDFKKYEEDLKKYKEEHGL
;
A
#
# COMPACT_ATOMS: atom_id res chain seq x y z
N GLU A 1 23.41 -57.51 49.48
CA GLU A 1 23.85 -56.09 49.25
C GLU A 1 24.05 -55.82 47.78
N PHE A 2 23.04 -55.87 46.99
CA PHE A 2 23.05 -55.32 45.61
C PHE A 2 21.60 -55.21 45.13
N SER A 3 20.85 -54.17 45.52
CA SER A 3 19.58 -53.87 44.83
C SER A 3 18.89 -52.57 45.19
N SER A 4 19.59 -51.51 45.66
CA SER A 4 18.90 -50.26 46.03
C SER A 4 19.33 -48.99 45.25
N ILE A 5 20.27 -49.13 44.30
CA ILE A 5 20.81 -47.94 43.59
C ILE A 5 20.19 -47.70 42.18
N GLN A 6 19.43 -48.64 41.64
CA GLN A 6 18.86 -48.49 40.28
C GLN A 6 17.45 -47.89 40.24
N PHE A 7 16.78 -47.62 41.38
CA PHE A 7 15.40 -47.16 41.35
C PHE A 7 15.24 -45.63 41.44
N GLU A 8 16.25 -44.90 41.96
CA GLU A 8 16.15 -43.44 42.05
C GLU A 8 16.46 -42.74 40.72
N GLY A 9 17.28 -43.30 39.86
CA GLY A 9 17.57 -42.73 38.55
C GLY A 9 16.41 -42.74 37.55
N LEU A 10 15.49 -43.69 37.69
CA LEU A 10 14.36 -43.86 36.76
C LEU A 10 13.19 -42.90 37.09
N ILE A 11 13.08 -42.49 38.33
CA ILE A 11 12.00 -41.57 38.79
C ILE A 11 12.33 -40.12 38.39
N MET A 12 13.61 -39.73 38.38
CA MET A 12 14.01 -38.39 37.98
C MET A 12 13.85 -38.14 36.47
N THR A 13 14.06 -39.15 35.64
CA THR A 13 13.88 -38.99 34.20
C THR A 13 12.41 -38.88 33.79
N TYR A 14 11.48 -39.52 34.55
CA TYR A 14 10.05 -39.44 34.23
C TYR A 14 9.42 -38.08 34.62
N SER A 15 9.97 -37.39 35.61
CA SER A 15 9.52 -36.05 36.05
C SER A 15 9.91 -34.93 35.04
N TYR A 16 11.04 -35.08 34.34
CA TYR A 16 11.49 -34.14 33.34
C TYR A 16 10.68 -34.20 32.03
N PHE A 17 10.28 -35.41 31.63
CA PHE A 17 9.51 -35.62 30.38
C PHE A 17 8.06 -35.14 30.50
N ARG A 18 7.51 -35.01 31.70
CA ARG A 18 6.13 -34.57 31.90
C ARG A 18 5.96 -33.02 31.90
N ARG A 19 7.05 -32.25 31.99
CA ARG A 19 7.02 -30.79 31.99
C ARG A 19 7.35 -30.18 30.62
N ILE A 20 8.01 -30.90 29.76
CA ILE A 20 8.39 -30.43 28.41
C ILE A 20 7.17 -30.22 27.48
N PRO A 21 6.16 -31.11 27.43
CA PRO A 21 5.04 -30.87 26.50
C PRO A 21 4.16 -29.69 26.90
N LEU A 22 4.12 -29.28 28.17
CA LEU A 22 3.31 -28.13 28.60
C LEU A 22 3.95 -26.79 28.21
N LEU A 23 5.28 -26.70 28.23
CA LEU A 23 6.00 -25.52 27.78
C LEU A 23 6.03 -25.40 26.26
N VAL A 24 6.13 -26.52 25.54
CA VAL A 24 6.06 -26.51 24.06
C VAL A 24 4.65 -26.18 23.59
N LEU A 25 3.60 -26.62 24.28
CA LEU A 25 2.23 -26.22 23.97
C LEU A 25 1.97 -24.73 24.25
N SER A 26 2.57 -24.17 25.31
CA SER A 26 2.41 -22.72 25.59
C SER A 26 3.14 -21.85 24.56
N PHE A 27 4.28 -22.28 24.01
CA PHE A 27 4.96 -21.61 22.92
C PHE A 27 4.23 -21.73 21.58
N LEU A 28 3.56 -22.86 21.31
CA LEU A 28 2.77 -23.05 20.08
C LEU A 28 1.53 -22.15 20.05
N TRP A 29 0.97 -21.78 21.20
CA TRP A 29 -0.18 -20.87 21.28
C TRP A 29 0.19 -19.39 21.05
N ILE A 30 1.45 -19.01 21.27
CA ILE A 30 1.93 -17.65 21.03
C ILE A 30 2.13 -17.38 19.52
N PHE A 31 2.39 -18.42 18.72
CA PHE A 31 2.56 -18.27 17.26
C PHE A 31 1.26 -18.27 16.45
N LEU A 32 0.10 -18.57 17.07
CA LEU A 32 -1.20 -18.55 16.37
C LEU A 32 -1.92 -17.19 16.41
N THR A 33 -1.33 -16.17 17.03
CA THR A 33 -1.92 -14.83 17.10
C THR A 33 -1.32 -13.80 16.14
N VAL A 34 -0.46 -14.23 15.20
CA VAL A 34 0.08 -13.34 14.16
C VAL A 34 -0.53 -13.71 12.82
N SER A 35 -1.83 -13.58 12.71
CA SER A 35 -2.50 -13.54 11.41
C SER A 35 -3.77 -12.72 11.59
N CYS A 36 -3.72 -11.51 11.09
CA CYS A 36 -4.80 -10.68 10.57
C CYS A 36 -4.48 -9.19 10.72
N SER A 37 -3.56 -8.68 9.90
CA SER A 37 -3.42 -7.23 9.80
C SER A 37 -4.47 -6.60 8.89
N SER A 38 -5.07 -7.34 7.96
CA SER A 38 -6.10 -6.83 7.06
C SER A 38 -7.46 -6.64 7.75
N ASP A 39 -7.88 -7.59 8.57
CA ASP A 39 -9.18 -7.51 9.28
C ASP A 39 -9.24 -6.39 10.31
N GLU A 40 -8.10 -6.00 10.90
CA GLU A 40 -8.03 -4.88 11.84
C GLU A 40 -8.15 -3.52 11.15
N GLU A 41 -7.63 -3.38 9.92
CA GLU A 41 -7.73 -2.15 9.16
C GLU A 41 -9.18 -1.82 8.81
N LEU A 42 -9.96 -2.80 8.37
CA LEU A 42 -11.37 -2.62 7.99
C LEU A 42 -12.32 -2.39 9.18
N LYS A 43 -11.90 -2.76 10.40
CA LYS A 43 -12.69 -2.56 11.64
C LYS A 43 -12.44 -1.22 12.31
N ARG A 44 -11.59 -0.37 11.75
CA ARG A 44 -11.29 0.94 12.34
C ARG A 44 -12.47 1.87 12.29
N ALA A 45 -12.49 2.81 13.23
CA ALA A 45 -13.48 3.87 13.24
C ALA A 45 -13.37 4.73 11.98
N ASP A 46 -14.52 5.09 11.45
CA ASP A 46 -14.64 6.01 10.32
C ASP A 46 -13.92 7.34 10.62
N ALA A 47 -13.43 8.00 9.60
CA ALA A 47 -12.86 9.35 9.74
C ALA A 47 -13.92 10.36 10.21
N ASP A 48 -13.49 11.46 10.80
CA ASP A 48 -14.38 12.57 11.14
C ASP A 48 -15.07 13.08 9.86
N ILE A 49 -16.40 13.14 9.89
CA ILE A 49 -17.21 13.49 8.72
C ILE A 49 -16.92 14.91 8.21
N ASN A 50 -16.50 15.83 9.10
CA ASN A 50 -16.12 17.19 8.68
C ASN A 50 -14.83 17.14 7.86
N LEU A 51 -13.83 16.39 8.30
CA LEU A 51 -12.60 16.18 7.53
C LEU A 51 -12.88 15.47 6.20
N VAL A 52 -13.80 14.52 6.18
CA VAL A 52 -14.21 13.83 4.95
C VAL A 52 -14.87 14.79 3.96
N ASN A 53 -15.75 15.67 4.43
CA ASN A 53 -16.39 16.67 3.59
C ASN A 53 -15.37 17.66 3.01
N GLU A 54 -14.38 18.08 3.79
CA GLU A 54 -13.27 18.90 3.32
C GLU A 54 -12.42 18.13 2.28
N ALA A 55 -12.10 16.87 2.58
CA ALA A 55 -11.39 16.01 1.62
C ALA A 55 -12.15 15.90 0.30
N LYS A 56 -13.45 15.64 0.34
CA LYS A 56 -14.31 15.53 -0.85
C LYS A 56 -14.32 16.80 -1.68
N SER A 57 -14.29 17.97 -1.06
CA SER A 57 -14.30 19.25 -1.78
C SER A 57 -13.04 19.47 -2.62
N PHE A 58 -11.91 18.93 -2.19
CA PHE A 58 -10.62 19.11 -2.84
C PHE A 58 -10.11 17.85 -3.56
N LEU A 59 -10.14 16.69 -2.91
CA LEU A 59 -9.64 15.43 -3.44
C LEU A 59 -10.70 14.78 -4.34
N GLN A 60 -10.96 15.35 -5.50
CA GLN A 60 -11.97 14.90 -6.46
C GLN A 60 -11.53 15.17 -7.89
N GLY A 61 -11.88 14.25 -8.81
CA GLY A 61 -11.57 14.32 -10.23
C GLY A 61 -10.13 13.91 -10.54
N ASP A 62 -9.62 14.38 -11.66
CA ASP A 62 -8.28 14.07 -12.12
C ASP A 62 -7.23 14.89 -11.36
N ILE A 63 -6.23 14.20 -10.84
CA ILE A 63 -5.13 14.78 -10.06
C ILE A 63 -3.82 14.18 -10.55
N ILE A 64 -2.82 15.03 -10.81
CA ILE A 64 -1.48 14.60 -11.21
C ILE A 64 -0.60 14.51 -9.98
N LEU A 65 -0.05 13.31 -9.75
CA LEU A 65 0.86 13.01 -8.67
C LEU A 65 2.12 12.34 -9.21
N ASN A 66 3.24 12.59 -8.59
CA ASN A 66 4.47 11.88 -8.93
C ASN A 66 4.50 10.53 -8.22
N THR A 67 4.80 9.48 -8.97
CA THR A 67 4.83 8.11 -8.44
C THR A 67 6.11 7.38 -8.82
N HIS A 68 6.50 6.46 -7.96
CA HIS A 68 7.49 5.45 -8.28
C HIS A 68 6.80 4.11 -8.51
N ALA A 69 7.17 3.42 -9.57
CA ALA A 69 6.77 2.03 -9.80
C ALA A 69 7.90 1.09 -9.35
N PHE A 70 7.53 0.07 -8.61
CA PHE A 70 8.46 -0.96 -8.14
C PHE A 70 8.02 -2.33 -8.63
N MET A 71 9.00 -3.19 -8.92
CA MET A 71 8.82 -4.63 -9.05
C MET A 71 9.68 -5.30 -7.98
N GLY A 72 9.02 -5.89 -6.98
CA GLY A 72 9.70 -6.26 -5.74
C GLY A 72 10.34 -5.02 -5.10
N ASN A 73 11.65 -5.07 -4.88
CA ASN A 73 12.41 -3.95 -4.31
C ASN A 73 13.12 -3.06 -5.35
N VAL A 74 12.90 -3.32 -6.64
CA VAL A 74 13.58 -2.58 -7.72
C VAL A 74 12.69 -1.44 -8.20
N ASN A 75 13.17 -0.19 -8.05
CA ASN A 75 12.52 0.98 -8.63
C ASN A 75 12.65 0.93 -10.17
N LYS A 76 11.52 0.89 -10.86
CA LYS A 76 11.43 0.86 -12.32
C LYS A 76 11.23 2.24 -12.94
N THR A 77 10.91 3.23 -12.14
CA THR A 77 10.75 4.63 -12.60
C THR A 77 12.10 5.29 -12.87
N LEU A 78 13.16 4.84 -12.18
CA LEU A 78 14.55 5.31 -12.28
C LEU A 78 14.77 6.74 -11.78
N LEU A 79 14.00 7.72 -12.24
CA LEU A 79 14.17 9.12 -11.84
C LEU A 79 13.72 9.36 -10.39
N PRO A 80 14.51 10.07 -9.57
CA PRO A 80 14.16 10.38 -8.17
C PRO A 80 12.88 11.20 -8.03
N THR A 81 12.56 12.03 -9.03
CA THR A 81 11.34 12.85 -9.05
C THR A 81 10.06 12.07 -9.26
N GLY A 82 10.15 10.78 -9.59
CA GLY A 82 9.00 9.97 -9.94
C GLY A 82 8.45 10.27 -11.34
N CYS A 83 7.46 9.51 -11.74
CA CYS A 83 6.72 9.69 -12.99
C CYS A 83 5.45 10.51 -12.71
N PRO A 84 5.17 11.59 -13.46
CA PRO A 84 3.88 12.26 -13.40
C PRO A 84 2.77 11.29 -13.81
N THR A 85 1.86 11.02 -12.88
CA THR A 85 0.83 10.01 -13.05
C THR A 85 -0.54 10.62 -12.80
N LYS A 86 -1.49 10.34 -13.68
CA LYS A 86 -2.85 10.85 -13.56
C LYS A 86 -3.72 9.85 -12.82
N PHE A 87 -4.16 10.22 -11.62
CA PHE A 87 -5.16 9.51 -10.86
C PHE A 87 -6.51 10.20 -10.95
N ASN A 88 -7.58 9.42 -10.92
CA ASN A 88 -8.93 9.94 -10.76
C ASN A 88 -9.48 9.52 -9.40
N PHE A 89 -10.05 10.48 -8.69
CA PHE A 89 -10.70 10.30 -7.38
C PHE A 89 -12.21 10.54 -7.54
N THR A 90 -13.01 9.51 -7.35
CA THR A 90 -14.47 9.58 -7.51
C THR A 90 -15.16 9.18 -6.21
N TRP A 91 -15.79 10.14 -5.53
CA TRP A 91 -16.50 9.90 -4.29
C TRP A 91 -17.82 9.18 -4.51
N SER A 92 -18.14 8.25 -3.59
CA SER A 92 -19.40 7.54 -3.60
C SER A 92 -20.58 8.48 -3.29
N ASN A 93 -21.70 8.23 -3.95
CA ASN A 93 -22.96 8.92 -3.68
C ASN A 93 -23.79 8.24 -2.58
N THR A 94 -23.46 7.00 -2.24
CA THR A 94 -24.21 6.18 -1.28
C THR A 94 -23.50 6.03 0.07
N ASP A 95 -22.20 6.14 0.09
CA ASP A 95 -21.37 6.08 1.30
C ASP A 95 -20.43 7.29 1.36
N PRO A 96 -20.70 8.26 2.25
CA PRO A 96 -19.88 9.48 2.35
C PRO A 96 -18.44 9.21 2.77
N GLN A 97 -18.15 8.06 3.36
CA GLN A 97 -16.80 7.67 3.80
C GLN A 97 -15.99 6.99 2.69
N SER A 98 -16.57 6.77 1.50
CA SER A 98 -15.92 5.97 0.47
C SER A 98 -15.70 6.76 -0.82
N PHE A 99 -14.58 6.47 -1.48
CA PHE A 99 -14.28 6.93 -2.83
C PHE A 99 -13.51 5.87 -3.61
N THR A 100 -13.49 5.99 -4.92
CA THR A 100 -12.71 5.13 -5.82
C THR A 100 -11.48 5.86 -6.29
N ILE A 101 -10.32 5.20 -6.25
CA ILE A 101 -9.09 5.64 -6.90
C ILE A 101 -8.94 4.83 -8.19
N SER A 102 -8.81 5.54 -9.31
CA SER A 102 -8.58 4.93 -10.62
C SER A 102 -7.29 5.44 -11.24
N LEU A 103 -6.64 4.59 -11.99
CA LEU A 103 -5.45 4.86 -12.77
C LEU A 103 -5.66 4.28 -14.16
N LEU A 104 -5.50 5.10 -15.19
CA LEU A 104 -5.70 4.71 -16.59
C LEU A 104 -4.39 4.83 -17.35
N ASP A 105 -4.11 3.81 -18.16
CA ASP A 105 -2.99 3.75 -19.11
C ASP A 105 -1.62 4.07 -18.48
N PHE A 106 -1.42 3.66 -17.23
CA PHE A 106 -0.14 3.84 -16.56
C PHE A 106 0.91 2.89 -17.11
N THR A 107 2.00 3.46 -17.61
CA THR A 107 3.13 2.68 -18.13
C THR A 107 4.16 2.42 -17.04
N VAL A 108 4.44 1.15 -16.76
CA VAL A 108 5.45 0.75 -15.80
C VAL A 108 6.83 0.71 -16.47
N GLY A 109 7.47 1.85 -16.55
CA GLY A 109 8.89 2.02 -16.94
C GLY A 109 9.39 1.11 -18.08
N LYS A 110 10.53 0.45 -17.88
CA LYS A 110 11.14 -0.49 -18.86
C LYS A 110 10.30 -1.74 -19.18
N MET A 111 9.22 -1.99 -18.46
CA MET A 111 8.47 -3.24 -18.65
C MET A 111 7.53 -3.20 -19.84
N GLY A 112 7.30 -2.02 -20.42
CA GLY A 112 6.35 -1.86 -21.52
C GLY A 112 4.93 -2.31 -21.15
N MET A 113 4.66 -2.43 -19.82
CA MET A 113 3.36 -2.83 -19.32
C MET A 113 2.47 -1.61 -19.16
N ILE A 114 1.28 -1.68 -19.71
CA ILE A 114 0.21 -0.72 -19.49
C ILE A 114 -0.69 -1.27 -18.38
N ILE A 115 -0.98 -0.47 -17.36
CA ILE A 115 -1.82 -0.86 -16.23
C ILE A 115 -3.02 0.08 -16.14
N ASN A 116 -4.21 -0.53 -16.06
CA ASN A 116 -5.44 0.11 -15.65
C ASN A 116 -5.82 -0.45 -14.27
N PHE A 117 -6.16 0.42 -13.35
CA PHE A 117 -6.42 0.06 -11.98
C PHE A 117 -7.62 0.81 -11.44
N ASN A 118 -8.37 0.16 -10.55
CA ASN A 118 -9.43 0.80 -9.81
C ASN A 118 -9.63 0.09 -8.45
N CYS A 119 -9.80 0.86 -7.40
CA CYS A 119 -10.05 0.36 -6.07
C CYS A 119 -10.96 1.30 -5.29
N ALA A 120 -12.04 0.75 -4.75
CA ALA A 120 -12.84 1.45 -3.75
C ALA A 120 -12.09 1.46 -2.42
N VAL A 121 -11.97 2.64 -1.82
CA VAL A 121 -11.33 2.85 -0.53
C VAL A 121 -12.29 3.51 0.45
N LYS A 122 -12.11 3.23 1.74
CA LYS A 122 -12.87 3.82 2.83
C LYS A 122 -11.97 4.71 3.67
N THR A 123 -12.48 5.87 4.08
CA THR A 123 -11.77 6.78 4.99
C THR A 123 -11.92 6.32 6.43
N MET A 124 -10.87 6.48 7.21
CA MET A 124 -10.83 6.07 8.59
C MET A 124 -9.90 6.93 9.44
N GLN A 125 -10.01 6.82 10.74
CA GLN A 125 -9.12 7.49 11.67
C GLN A 125 -7.72 6.88 11.64
N LEU A 126 -6.71 7.71 11.88
CA LEU A 126 -5.35 7.25 12.12
C LEU A 126 -5.27 6.55 13.49
N ASN A 127 -4.48 5.48 13.57
CA ASN A 127 -4.11 4.89 14.86
C ASN A 127 -3.02 5.71 15.56
N SER A 128 -2.64 5.30 16.78
CA SER A 128 -1.62 6.00 17.58
C SER A 128 -0.27 6.10 16.88
N TRP A 129 0.20 5.04 16.23
CA TRP A 129 1.47 5.02 15.50
C TRP A 129 1.45 5.90 14.26
N GLU A 130 0.36 5.86 13.52
CA GLU A 130 0.17 6.71 12.34
C GLU A 130 0.11 8.20 12.71
N LYS A 131 -0.47 8.54 13.88
CA LYS A 131 -0.47 9.92 14.40
C LYS A 131 0.92 10.43 14.80
N GLU A 132 1.84 9.53 15.15
CA GLU A 132 3.23 9.89 15.41
C GLU A 132 3.99 10.21 14.13
N GLU A 133 3.65 9.54 13.03
CA GLU A 133 4.24 9.77 11.71
C GLU A 133 3.58 10.98 11.02
N TYR A 134 2.26 11.03 10.99
CA TYR A 134 1.45 12.10 10.38
C TYR A 134 1.01 13.10 11.45
N LYS A 135 1.95 13.96 11.86
CA LYS A 135 1.74 14.93 12.94
C LYS A 135 0.86 16.10 12.50
N GLY A 136 0.12 16.65 13.46
CA GLY A 136 -0.79 17.78 13.27
C GLY A 136 -2.21 17.37 12.91
N ASP A 137 -3.07 18.38 12.78
CA ASP A 137 -4.48 18.18 12.51
C ASP A 137 -4.75 17.98 11.01
N GLY A 138 -5.95 17.50 10.69
CA GLY A 138 -6.44 17.40 9.32
C GLY A 138 -6.09 16.11 8.58
N TRP A 139 -5.37 15.17 9.18
CA TRP A 139 -5.04 13.90 8.54
C TRP A 139 -6.19 12.91 8.61
N ILE A 140 -6.50 12.31 7.47
CA ILE A 140 -7.35 11.12 7.33
C ILE A 140 -6.54 10.01 6.67
N LYS A 141 -6.83 8.79 7.06
CA LYS A 141 -6.34 7.58 6.38
C LYS A 141 -7.41 7.13 5.39
N PHE A 142 -6.98 6.50 4.30
CA PHE A 142 -7.87 5.74 3.44
C PHE A 142 -7.25 4.37 3.13
N TYR A 143 -8.13 3.37 3.08
CA TYR A 143 -7.75 1.98 2.84
C TYR A 143 -8.79 1.29 1.98
N GLY A 144 -8.33 0.46 1.06
CA GLY A 144 -9.17 -0.42 0.26
C GLY A 144 -8.42 -1.68 -0.12
N GLU A 145 -9.18 -2.76 -0.23
CA GLU A 145 -8.74 -4.04 -0.74
C GLU A 145 -9.72 -4.52 -1.81
N ASN A 146 -9.40 -5.61 -2.50
CA ASN A 146 -10.23 -6.10 -3.60
C ASN A 146 -10.30 -5.16 -4.82
N GLY A 147 -9.31 -4.28 -4.98
CA GLY A 147 -9.17 -3.51 -6.20
C GLY A 147 -8.96 -4.45 -7.40
N SER A 148 -9.33 -3.96 -8.58
CA SER A 148 -9.12 -4.65 -9.84
C SER A 148 -8.00 -3.99 -10.63
N VAL A 149 -7.19 -4.80 -11.28
CA VAL A 149 -6.17 -4.36 -12.21
C VAL A 149 -6.29 -5.14 -13.51
N SER A 150 -6.14 -4.45 -14.62
CA SER A 150 -5.97 -5.05 -15.92
C SER A 150 -4.80 -4.37 -16.64
N GLY A 151 -4.15 -5.09 -17.51
CA GLY A 151 -3.02 -4.56 -18.23
C GLY A 151 -2.63 -5.41 -19.44
N GLU A 152 -1.68 -4.91 -20.19
CA GLU A 152 -1.05 -5.63 -21.28
C GLU A 152 0.47 -5.60 -21.08
N ASP A 153 1.14 -6.69 -21.38
CA ASP A 153 2.59 -6.71 -21.44
C ASP A 153 3.11 -6.05 -22.74
N ALA A 154 4.44 -5.95 -22.89
CA ALA A 154 5.07 -5.37 -24.07
C ALA A 154 4.76 -6.11 -25.39
N LYS A 155 4.15 -7.30 -25.33
CA LYS A 155 3.72 -8.10 -26.49
C LYS A 155 2.21 -8.02 -26.73
N GLY A 156 1.49 -7.18 -25.96
CA GLY A 156 0.03 -7.06 -26.04
C GLY A 156 -0.71 -8.24 -25.40
N VAL A 157 -0.05 -9.04 -24.55
CA VAL A 157 -0.72 -10.13 -23.83
C VAL A 157 -1.48 -9.56 -22.65
N PRO A 158 -2.81 -9.68 -22.61
CA PRO A 158 -3.61 -9.15 -21.53
C PRO A 158 -3.38 -9.94 -20.25
N SER A 159 -3.35 -9.22 -19.12
CA SER A 159 -3.32 -9.79 -17.78
C SER A 159 -4.34 -9.09 -16.89
N GLN A 160 -4.89 -9.83 -15.93
CA GLN A 160 -5.86 -9.32 -14.98
C GLN A 160 -5.57 -9.88 -13.59
N ALA A 161 -5.78 -9.05 -12.58
CA ALA A 161 -5.74 -9.49 -11.19
C ALA A 161 -6.81 -8.76 -10.37
N THR A 162 -7.20 -9.38 -9.28
CA THR A 162 -8.06 -8.81 -8.23
C THR A 162 -7.36 -8.87 -6.89
N GLY A 163 -7.92 -8.24 -5.86
CA GLY A 163 -7.30 -8.22 -4.54
C GLY A 163 -6.16 -7.21 -4.43
N SER A 164 -6.15 -6.20 -5.30
CA SER A 164 -5.23 -5.07 -5.16
C SER A 164 -5.57 -4.27 -3.91
N ILE A 165 -4.54 -3.75 -3.23
CA ILE A 165 -4.66 -3.03 -1.97
C ILE A 165 -4.19 -1.60 -2.16
N VAL A 166 -4.96 -0.65 -1.63
CA VAL A 166 -4.57 0.74 -1.47
C VAL A 166 -4.50 1.09 0.00
N LYS A 167 -3.43 1.75 0.40
CA LYS A 167 -3.29 2.35 1.72
C LYS A 167 -2.68 3.74 1.56
N GLY A 168 -3.32 4.75 2.12
CA GLY A 168 -2.82 6.12 2.01
C GLY A 168 -3.32 7.06 3.09
N TYR A 169 -2.79 8.27 3.03
CA TYR A 169 -3.04 9.35 3.96
C TYR A 169 -3.20 10.66 3.21
N TYR A 170 -4.13 11.45 3.65
CA TYR A 170 -4.39 12.77 3.09
C TYR A 170 -4.62 13.78 4.21
N ASN A 171 -4.01 14.96 4.08
CA ASN A 171 -4.23 16.08 4.99
C ASN A 171 -5.11 17.13 4.31
N VAL A 172 -6.28 17.38 4.87
CA VAL A 172 -7.27 18.31 4.30
C VAL A 172 -6.84 19.77 4.40
N MET A 173 -5.97 20.11 5.36
CA MET A 173 -5.51 21.49 5.60
C MET A 173 -4.32 21.87 4.70
N THR A 174 -3.37 20.94 4.53
CA THR A 174 -2.14 21.18 3.75
C THR A 174 -2.21 20.61 2.34
N HIS A 175 -3.26 19.84 2.04
CA HIS A 175 -3.44 19.09 0.79
C HIS A 175 -2.29 18.14 0.46
N GLN A 176 -1.56 17.70 1.49
CA GLN A 176 -0.54 16.68 1.34
C GLN A 176 -1.18 15.30 1.23
N ILE A 177 -0.63 14.49 0.34
CA ILE A 177 -1.08 13.12 0.10
C ILE A 177 0.11 12.19 -0.08
N ASN A 178 -0.02 10.97 0.41
CA ASN A 178 0.79 9.84 0.00
C ASN A 178 -0.03 8.56 0.05
N PHE A 179 0.27 7.60 -0.81
CA PHE A 179 -0.35 6.28 -0.79
C PHE A 179 0.46 5.26 -1.57
N ILE A 180 0.21 4.01 -1.26
CA ILE A 180 0.77 2.86 -1.95
C ILE A 180 -0.38 2.09 -2.60
N VAL A 181 -0.18 1.67 -3.84
CA VAL A 181 -1.01 0.72 -4.54
C VAL A 181 -0.22 -0.56 -4.73
N ASN A 182 -0.66 -1.64 -4.10
CA ASN A 182 -0.17 -2.98 -4.39
C ASN A 182 -1.13 -3.63 -5.38
N TYR A 183 -0.66 -3.90 -6.59
CA TYR A 183 -1.51 -4.39 -7.66
C TYR A 183 -1.87 -5.87 -7.55
N ASN A 184 -1.29 -6.60 -6.61
CA ASN A 184 -1.42 -8.06 -6.49
C ASN A 184 -1.11 -8.79 -7.82
N MET A 185 -0.24 -8.22 -8.63
CA MET A 185 0.15 -8.70 -9.95
C MET A 185 1.66 -8.58 -10.12
N MET A 186 2.34 -9.71 -10.36
CA MET A 186 3.80 -9.79 -10.63
C MET A 186 4.68 -9.05 -9.61
N ASN A 187 4.23 -8.94 -8.34
CA ASN A 187 4.90 -8.18 -7.28
C ASN A 187 5.15 -6.71 -7.65
N VAL A 188 4.21 -6.11 -8.41
CA VAL A 188 4.26 -4.70 -8.82
C VAL A 188 3.49 -3.85 -7.83
N ARG A 189 4.08 -2.73 -7.44
CA ARG A 189 3.43 -1.69 -6.64
C ARG A 189 3.80 -0.30 -7.16
N SER A 190 2.91 0.67 -6.93
CA SER A 190 3.19 2.09 -7.11
C SER A 190 3.21 2.80 -5.77
N GLU A 191 4.16 3.69 -5.59
CA GLU A 191 4.28 4.56 -4.42
C GLU A 191 4.11 6.01 -4.86
N CYS A 192 2.96 6.61 -4.50
CA CYS A 192 2.78 8.04 -4.50
C CYS A 192 3.40 8.56 -3.19
N PHE A 193 4.62 9.06 -3.25
CA PHE A 193 5.32 9.59 -2.07
C PHE A 193 4.69 10.90 -1.59
N LEU A 194 4.99 11.26 -0.34
CA LEU A 194 4.41 12.45 0.29
C LEU A 194 4.68 13.71 -0.54
N GLN A 195 3.61 14.35 -1.00
CA GLN A 195 3.64 15.56 -1.81
C GLN A 195 2.38 16.38 -1.63
N THR A 196 2.46 17.68 -1.89
CA THR A 196 1.29 18.56 -1.92
C THR A 196 0.62 18.48 -3.28
N ILE A 197 -0.70 18.36 -3.29
CA ILE A 197 -1.50 18.36 -4.51
C ILE A 197 -1.53 19.78 -5.11
N ASP A 198 -1.14 19.88 -6.37
CA ASP A 198 -1.39 21.08 -7.20
C ASP A 198 -2.38 20.73 -8.31
N LYS A 199 -3.61 21.21 -8.19
CA LYS A 199 -4.67 20.99 -9.19
C LYS A 199 -4.39 21.62 -10.55
N ASN A 200 -3.48 22.58 -10.65
CA ASN A 200 -3.14 23.17 -11.94
C ASN A 200 -2.28 22.24 -12.80
N ARG A 201 -1.63 21.27 -12.21
CA ARG A 201 -0.80 20.30 -12.96
C ARG A 201 -1.58 19.49 -14.01
N ILE A 202 -2.90 19.38 -13.88
CA ILE A 202 -3.70 18.76 -14.95
C ILE A 202 -3.58 19.53 -16.27
N LYS A 203 -3.42 20.86 -16.22
CA LYS A 203 -3.28 21.72 -17.41
C LYS A 203 -1.92 21.57 -18.09
N THR A 204 -0.90 21.14 -17.34
CA THR A 204 0.48 20.99 -17.82
C THR A 204 0.90 19.54 -17.97
N TYR A 205 0.01 18.60 -17.73
CA TYR A 205 0.31 17.17 -17.64
C TYR A 205 1.10 16.65 -18.85
N GLU A 206 0.63 16.92 -20.06
CA GLU A 206 1.30 16.46 -21.29
C GLU A 206 2.72 17.01 -21.42
N LYS A 207 2.92 18.26 -21.01
CA LYS A 207 4.25 18.90 -21.00
C LYS A 207 5.15 18.29 -19.93
N ASP A 208 4.62 18.07 -18.72
CA ASP A 208 5.34 17.50 -17.61
C ASP A 208 5.72 16.04 -17.91
N PHE A 209 4.82 15.28 -18.54
CA PHE A 209 5.07 13.91 -18.93
C PHE A 209 6.12 13.81 -20.03
N LYS A 210 6.03 14.65 -21.07
CA LYS A 210 7.05 14.73 -22.12
C LYS A 210 8.43 15.07 -21.56
N LYS A 211 8.48 16.03 -20.65
CA LYS A 211 9.74 16.37 -19.97
C LYS A 211 10.29 15.18 -19.17
N TYR A 212 9.43 14.45 -18.46
CA TYR A 212 9.84 13.22 -17.76
C TYR A 212 10.43 12.19 -18.73
N GLU A 213 9.86 11.98 -19.92
CA GLU A 213 10.38 11.05 -20.92
C GLU A 213 11.77 11.49 -21.45
N GLU A 214 11.95 12.79 -21.69
CA GLU A 214 13.24 13.37 -22.12
C GLU A 214 14.31 13.20 -21.01
N ASP A 215 13.97 13.52 -19.76
CA ASP A 215 14.87 13.37 -18.61
C ASP A 215 15.20 11.87 -18.37
N LEU A 216 14.23 10.97 -18.53
CA LEU A 216 14.43 9.52 -18.42
C LEU A 216 15.37 8.98 -19.51
N LYS A 217 15.20 9.45 -20.75
CA LYS A 217 16.08 9.07 -21.85
C LYS A 217 17.51 9.48 -21.57
N LYS A 218 17.73 10.73 -21.17
CA LYS A 218 19.03 11.26 -20.78
C LYS A 218 19.66 10.47 -19.63
N TYR A 219 18.87 10.18 -18.58
CA TYR A 219 19.34 9.37 -17.46
C TYR A 219 19.82 7.98 -17.90
N LYS A 220 19.06 7.32 -18.80
CA LYS A 220 19.46 6.02 -19.32
C LYS A 220 20.77 6.07 -20.11
N GLU A 221 20.92 7.08 -20.97
CA GLU A 221 22.15 7.29 -21.76
C GLU A 221 23.37 7.51 -20.84
N GLU A 222 23.22 8.35 -19.81
CA GLU A 222 24.29 8.65 -18.84
C GLU A 222 24.70 7.45 -17.99
N HIS A 223 23.80 6.49 -17.75
CA HIS A 223 24.03 5.32 -16.90
C HIS A 223 24.19 4.00 -17.66
N GLY A 224 24.21 4.03 -19.01
CA GLY A 224 24.37 2.85 -19.85
C GLY A 224 23.21 1.83 -19.72
N LEU A 225 21.97 2.31 -19.54
CA LEU A 225 20.79 1.49 -19.28
C LEU A 225 19.90 1.33 -20.51
#